data_44dcd425f6944581d8e6e08ce93e639e
#
_entry.id   44dcd425f6944581d8e6e08ce93e639e
#
_cell.length_a   1.000
_cell.length_b   1.000
_cell.length_c   1.000
_cell.angle_alpha   90.00
_cell.angle_beta   90.00
_cell.angle_gamma   90.00
#
_symmetry.space_group_name_H-M   'P 1'
#
loop_
_entity.id
_entity.type
_entity.pdbx_description
1 polymer ?
#
loop_
_entity_poly.entity_id
_entity_poly.type
_entity_poly.pdbx_seq_one_letter_code
_entity_poly.pdbx_strand_id
1 'polypeptide(L)'
;MIAEVSLLKQFLTFCLEGVWHIWIGFDHILFILSLLLPSVLVYRDRQWRPAPKPAPVFWDVLKVVTAFTVAHSITLSLAALGVLSLPSRLVESTIAASVVLAALNNLRPLVLGRRWLVAFCFGLIHGFGFASVLADLGLPQDALLLALVGFNLGVEVGQLCIVIAFLPLAFLARGSLLYRRGVMIEIGRAHV
;
A
#
# COMPACT_ATOMS: atom_id res chain seq x y z
N MET A 1 36.55 17.54 10.39
CA MET A 1 36.04 17.51 9.00
C MET A 1 34.84 16.57 8.96
N ILE A 2 33.64 17.12 9.07
CA ILE A 2 32.40 16.31 8.89
C ILE A 2 32.28 16.16 7.37
N ALA A 3 32.46 14.95 6.84
CA ALA A 3 32.34 14.71 5.41
C ALA A 3 30.92 15.11 4.99
N GLU A 4 30.81 16.09 4.08
CA GLU A 4 29.54 16.42 3.43
C GLU A 4 29.02 15.14 2.76
N VAL A 5 28.00 14.57 3.35
CA VAL A 5 27.32 13.43 2.73
C VAL A 5 26.66 13.96 1.47
N SER A 6 27.09 13.49 0.30
CA SER A 6 26.50 13.89 -0.98
C SER A 6 24.96 13.78 -0.91
N LEU A 7 24.26 14.83 -1.37
CA LEU A 7 22.79 14.85 -1.45
C LEU A 7 22.22 13.61 -2.13
N LEU A 8 22.91 13.11 -3.15
CA LEU A 8 22.56 11.88 -3.84
C LEU A 8 22.62 10.66 -2.90
N LYS A 9 23.67 10.55 -2.09
CA LYS A 9 23.82 9.44 -1.14
C LYS A 9 22.72 9.50 -0.08
N GLN A 10 22.41 10.69 0.42
CA GLN A 10 21.32 10.88 1.38
C GLN A 10 19.97 10.50 0.77
N PHE A 11 19.66 10.98 -0.43
CA PHE A 11 18.45 10.63 -1.17
C PHE A 11 18.30 9.10 -1.35
N LEU A 12 19.36 8.45 -1.83
CA LEU A 12 19.35 6.98 -2.03
C LEU A 12 19.17 6.21 -0.70
N THR A 13 19.75 6.71 0.39
CA THR A 13 19.55 6.12 1.71
C THR A 13 18.08 6.16 2.10
N PHE A 14 17.42 7.32 2.01
CA PHE A 14 15.99 7.42 2.32
C PHE A 14 15.10 6.63 1.34
N CYS A 15 15.52 6.51 0.09
CA CYS A 15 14.84 5.67 -0.88
C CYS A 15 14.89 4.18 -0.46
N LEU A 16 16.03 3.69 -0.02
CA LEU A 16 16.18 2.34 0.51
C LEU A 16 15.38 2.14 1.79
N GLU A 17 15.37 3.12 2.70
CA GLU A 17 14.54 3.06 3.90
C GLU A 17 13.04 2.96 3.57
N GLY A 18 12.57 3.68 2.55
CA GLY A 18 11.19 3.56 2.06
C GLY A 18 10.88 2.16 1.51
N VAL A 19 11.79 1.54 0.75
CA VAL A 19 11.64 0.14 0.29
C VAL A 19 11.57 -0.81 1.47
N TRP A 20 12.51 -0.70 2.42
CA TRP A 20 12.54 -1.53 3.61
C TRP A 20 11.29 -1.36 4.48
N HIS A 21 10.81 -0.13 4.66
CA HIS A 21 9.58 0.17 5.38
C HIS A 21 8.39 -0.67 4.87
N ILE A 22 8.23 -0.78 3.55
CA ILE A 22 7.19 -1.61 2.93
C ILE A 22 7.46 -3.10 3.15
N TRP A 23 8.71 -3.56 3.02
CA TRP A 23 9.02 -4.98 3.03
C TRP A 23 9.05 -5.61 4.42
N ILE A 24 9.35 -4.84 5.47
CA ILE A 24 9.30 -5.31 6.86
C ILE A 24 7.99 -4.96 7.58
N GLY A 25 7.21 -4.02 7.03
CA GLY A 25 5.89 -3.65 7.55
C GLY A 25 4.84 -4.69 7.17
N PHE A 26 4.52 -5.62 8.09
CA PHE A 26 3.50 -6.65 7.85
C PHE A 26 2.14 -6.09 7.48
N ASP A 27 1.76 -4.94 8.03
CA ASP A 27 0.54 -4.19 7.74
C ASP A 27 0.49 -3.76 6.27
N HIS A 28 1.59 -3.22 5.73
CA HIS A 28 1.69 -2.84 4.31
C HIS A 28 1.61 -4.06 3.39
N ILE A 29 2.35 -5.13 3.71
CA ILE A 29 2.33 -6.37 2.92
C ILE A 29 0.92 -6.97 2.90
N LEU A 30 0.28 -7.13 4.07
CA LEU A 30 -1.06 -7.69 4.18
C LEU A 30 -2.09 -6.81 3.47
N PHE A 31 -1.96 -5.48 3.58
CA PHE A 31 -2.83 -4.54 2.88
C PHE A 31 -2.69 -4.68 1.36
N ILE A 32 -1.46 -4.65 0.83
CA ILE A 32 -1.19 -4.80 -0.60
C ILE A 32 -1.72 -6.14 -1.10
N LEU A 33 -1.43 -7.25 -0.41
CA LEU A 33 -1.91 -8.57 -0.78
C LEU A 33 -3.45 -8.64 -0.77
N SER A 34 -4.11 -8.02 0.21
CA SER A 34 -5.57 -7.93 0.25
C SER A 34 -6.15 -7.23 -0.98
N LEU A 35 -5.46 -6.22 -1.52
CA LEU A 35 -5.87 -5.54 -2.74
C LEU A 35 -5.51 -6.30 -4.02
N LEU A 36 -4.40 -7.05 -4.02
CA LEU A 36 -3.92 -7.80 -5.19
C LEU A 36 -4.70 -9.09 -5.42
N LEU A 37 -5.07 -9.81 -4.35
CA LEU A 37 -5.78 -11.09 -4.46
C LEU A 37 -7.03 -11.02 -5.35
N PRO A 38 -7.99 -10.08 -5.17
CA PRO A 38 -9.15 -9.98 -6.02
C PRO A 38 -8.90 -9.28 -7.37
N SER A 39 -7.72 -8.66 -7.59
CA SER A 39 -7.47 -7.83 -8.77
C SER A 39 -7.51 -8.59 -10.10
N VAL A 40 -7.16 -9.88 -10.07
CA VAL A 40 -7.17 -10.78 -11.23
C VAL A 40 -8.54 -11.41 -11.50
N LEU A 41 -9.56 -11.02 -10.74
CA LEU A 41 -10.94 -11.47 -10.86
C LEU A 41 -11.85 -10.29 -11.18
N VAL A 42 -12.86 -10.51 -11.98
CA VAL A 42 -13.90 -9.52 -12.34
C VAL A 42 -15.24 -10.02 -11.85
N TYR A 43 -15.94 -9.20 -11.07
CA TYR A 43 -17.30 -9.51 -10.62
C TYR A 43 -18.30 -9.13 -11.71
N ARG A 44 -18.94 -10.12 -12.33
CA ARG A 44 -19.91 -9.95 -13.40
C ARG A 44 -21.04 -10.98 -13.28
N ASP A 45 -22.27 -10.56 -13.48
CA ASP A 45 -23.45 -11.43 -13.39
C ASP A 45 -23.52 -12.21 -12.05
N ARG A 46 -23.24 -11.52 -10.94
CA ARG A 46 -23.16 -12.11 -9.59
C ARG A 46 -22.13 -13.24 -9.43
N GLN A 47 -21.13 -13.28 -10.30
CA GLN A 47 -20.07 -14.29 -10.27
C GLN A 47 -18.70 -13.64 -10.46
N TRP A 48 -17.73 -14.17 -9.75
CA TRP A 48 -16.33 -13.85 -9.96
C TRP A 48 -15.78 -14.66 -11.13
N ARG A 49 -15.31 -13.98 -12.15
CA ARG A 49 -14.71 -14.57 -13.35
C ARG A 49 -13.25 -14.16 -13.47
N PRO A 50 -12.37 -15.03 -13.98
CA PRO A 50 -10.99 -14.65 -14.27
C PRO A 50 -10.92 -13.46 -15.22
N ALA A 51 -10.06 -12.48 -14.91
CA ALA A 51 -9.82 -11.34 -15.80
C ALA A 51 -9.27 -11.83 -17.16
N PRO A 52 -9.82 -11.37 -18.28
CA PRO A 52 -9.43 -11.89 -19.60
C PRO A 52 -8.04 -11.44 -20.05
N LYS A 53 -7.60 -10.24 -19.63
CA LYS A 53 -6.35 -9.62 -20.06
C LYS A 53 -5.56 -9.10 -18.87
N PRO A 54 -4.21 -9.21 -18.87
CA PRO A 54 -3.38 -8.72 -17.76
C PRO A 54 -3.25 -7.19 -17.73
N ALA A 55 -3.23 -6.51 -18.89
CA ALA A 55 -2.96 -5.09 -18.95
C ALA A 55 -3.99 -4.22 -18.19
N PRO A 56 -5.32 -4.42 -18.30
CA PRO A 56 -6.30 -3.68 -17.49
C PRO A 56 -6.10 -3.92 -15.99
N VAL A 57 -5.76 -5.15 -15.59
CA VAL A 57 -5.48 -5.50 -14.19
C VAL A 57 -4.26 -4.75 -13.68
N PHE A 58 -3.18 -4.73 -14.45
CA PHE A 58 -1.96 -4.01 -14.09
C PHE A 58 -2.23 -2.50 -13.89
N TRP A 59 -2.94 -1.87 -14.82
CA TRP A 59 -3.25 -0.44 -14.70
C TRP A 59 -4.19 -0.12 -13.54
N ASP A 60 -5.13 -1.01 -13.20
CA ASP A 60 -6.00 -0.84 -12.02
C ASP A 60 -5.18 -0.94 -10.74
N VAL A 61 -4.30 -1.94 -10.65
CA VAL A 61 -3.39 -2.11 -9.49
C VAL A 61 -2.44 -0.92 -9.37
N LEU A 62 -1.85 -0.46 -10.47
CA LEU A 62 -0.97 0.72 -10.46
C LEU A 62 -1.68 1.95 -9.89
N LYS A 63 -2.92 2.22 -10.34
CA LYS A 63 -3.73 3.33 -9.79
C LYS A 63 -3.95 3.20 -8.28
N VAL A 64 -4.19 1.99 -7.79
CA VAL A 64 -4.42 1.70 -6.37
C VAL A 64 -3.14 1.98 -5.57
N VAL A 65 -2.00 1.47 -6.02
CA VAL A 65 -0.70 1.65 -5.37
C VAL A 65 -0.32 3.13 -5.35
N THR A 66 -0.34 3.80 -6.49
CA THR A 66 0.01 5.22 -6.57
C THR A 66 -0.94 6.11 -5.76
N ALA A 67 -2.25 5.80 -5.74
CA ALA A 67 -3.20 6.54 -4.90
C ALA A 67 -2.87 6.40 -3.41
N PHE A 68 -2.47 5.21 -2.96
CA PHE A 68 -2.00 4.99 -1.60
C PHE A 68 -0.74 5.80 -1.31
N THR A 69 0.29 5.73 -2.17
CA THR A 69 1.55 6.46 -1.97
C THR A 69 1.35 7.97 -1.95
N VAL A 70 0.52 8.52 -2.82
CA VAL A 70 0.20 9.97 -2.83
C VAL A 70 -0.45 10.38 -1.50
N ALA A 71 -1.44 9.63 -1.03
CA ALA A 71 -2.11 9.91 0.23
C ALA A 71 -1.16 9.78 1.44
N HIS A 72 -0.35 8.71 1.46
CA HIS A 72 0.70 8.47 2.45
C HIS A 72 1.70 9.63 2.49
N SER A 73 2.17 10.09 1.34
CA SER A 73 3.10 11.20 1.23
C SER A 73 2.54 12.50 1.80
N ILE A 74 1.25 12.78 1.58
CA ILE A 74 0.58 13.97 2.11
C ILE A 74 0.61 13.95 3.64
N THR A 75 0.12 12.89 4.26
CA THR A 75 0.01 12.82 5.73
C THR A 75 1.36 12.66 6.41
N LEU A 76 2.29 11.89 5.83
CA LEU A 76 3.67 11.81 6.32
C LEU A 76 4.34 13.18 6.31
N SER A 77 4.19 13.95 5.23
CA SER A 77 4.77 15.29 5.13
C SER A 77 4.17 16.25 6.15
N LEU A 78 2.82 16.27 6.29
CA LEU A 78 2.14 17.12 7.26
C LEU A 78 2.55 16.79 8.70
N ALA A 79 2.72 15.51 9.01
CA ALA A 79 3.11 15.07 10.33
C ALA A 79 4.61 15.31 10.62
N ALA A 80 5.49 15.05 9.66
CA ALA A 80 6.93 15.32 9.78
C ALA A 80 7.26 16.83 9.91
N LEU A 81 6.42 17.68 9.30
CA LEU A 81 6.50 19.14 9.44
C LEU A 81 5.85 19.68 10.72
N GLY A 82 5.29 18.81 11.57
CA GLY A 82 4.63 19.19 12.81
C GLY A 82 3.28 19.91 12.63
N VAL A 83 2.71 19.93 11.41
CA VAL A 83 1.42 20.57 11.11
C VAL A 83 0.25 19.77 11.70
N LEU A 84 0.37 18.43 11.69
CA LEU A 84 -0.61 17.50 12.25
C LEU A 84 0.12 16.47 13.10
N SER A 85 -0.40 16.21 14.30
CA SER A 85 0.07 15.13 15.17
C SER A 85 -1.11 14.31 15.69
N LEU A 86 -0.97 13.00 15.65
CA LEU A 86 -1.96 12.07 16.18
C LEU A 86 -1.30 11.16 17.23
N PRO A 87 -2.02 10.74 18.27
CA PRO A 87 -1.50 9.77 19.22
C PRO A 87 -1.15 8.45 18.53
N SER A 88 0.07 7.92 18.75
CA SER A 88 0.57 6.69 18.10
C SER A 88 -0.39 5.51 18.25
N ARG A 89 -0.96 5.31 19.44
CA ARG A 89 -1.93 4.24 19.69
C ARG A 89 -3.16 4.32 18.78
N LEU A 90 -3.64 5.54 18.52
CA LEU A 90 -4.78 5.76 17.61
C LEU A 90 -4.37 5.41 16.17
N VAL A 91 -3.20 5.88 15.74
CA VAL A 91 -2.66 5.62 14.40
C VAL A 91 -2.50 4.11 14.17
N GLU A 92 -1.78 3.41 15.05
CA GLU A 92 -1.53 1.97 14.96
C GLU A 92 -2.82 1.15 14.96
N SER A 93 -3.77 1.49 15.86
CA SER A 93 -5.08 0.82 15.91
C SER A 93 -5.87 1.02 14.62
N THR A 94 -5.81 2.22 14.03
CA THR A 94 -6.53 2.54 12.80
C THR A 94 -5.87 1.89 11.58
N ILE A 95 -4.53 1.80 11.56
CA ILE A 95 -3.79 1.03 10.56
C ILE A 95 -4.21 -0.45 10.61
N ALA A 96 -4.18 -1.06 11.79
CA ALA A 96 -4.60 -2.46 11.95
C ALA A 96 -6.07 -2.67 11.51
N ALA A 97 -6.97 -1.77 11.90
CA ALA A 97 -8.37 -1.82 11.47
C ALA A 97 -8.51 -1.70 9.95
N SER A 98 -7.70 -0.86 9.29
CA SER A 98 -7.73 -0.68 7.83
C SER A 98 -7.35 -1.96 7.08
N VAL A 99 -6.36 -2.71 7.58
CA VAL A 99 -5.96 -4.02 7.02
C VAL A 99 -7.08 -5.04 7.16
N VAL A 100 -7.72 -5.10 8.34
CA VAL A 100 -8.87 -5.97 8.58
C VAL A 100 -10.03 -5.61 7.65
N LEU A 101 -10.35 -4.32 7.48
CA LEU A 101 -11.41 -3.87 6.59
C LEU A 101 -11.11 -4.20 5.12
N ALA A 102 -9.85 -4.07 4.67
CA ALA A 102 -9.43 -4.46 3.34
C ALA A 102 -9.62 -5.98 3.12
N ALA A 103 -9.25 -6.80 4.09
CA ALA A 103 -9.46 -8.24 4.04
C ALA A 103 -10.94 -8.61 4.06
N LEU A 104 -11.75 -7.97 4.91
CA LEU A 104 -13.21 -8.19 4.96
C LEU A 104 -13.91 -7.77 3.67
N ASN A 105 -13.43 -6.72 2.99
CA ASN A 105 -13.96 -6.32 1.69
C ASN A 105 -13.75 -7.39 0.61
N ASN A 106 -12.75 -8.27 0.76
CA ASN A 106 -12.57 -9.42 -0.12
C ASN A 106 -13.60 -10.52 0.14
N LEU A 107 -14.05 -10.67 1.40
CA LEU A 107 -15.11 -11.62 1.77
C LEU A 107 -16.50 -11.14 1.31
N ARG A 108 -16.78 -9.87 1.50
CA ARG A 108 -18.02 -9.20 1.10
C ARG A 108 -17.67 -7.92 0.37
N PRO A 109 -17.66 -7.93 -0.96
CA PRO A 109 -17.24 -6.77 -1.73
C PRO A 109 -18.25 -5.62 -1.61
N LEU A 110 -18.04 -4.76 -0.62
CA LEU A 110 -18.82 -3.55 -0.40
C LEU A 110 -18.40 -2.45 -1.38
N VAL A 111 -17.12 -2.41 -1.76
CA VAL A 111 -16.54 -1.43 -2.66
C VAL A 111 -15.95 -2.12 -3.89
N LEU A 112 -16.75 -2.19 -4.96
CA LEU A 112 -16.35 -2.83 -6.22
C LEU A 112 -15.73 -1.88 -7.26
N GLY A 113 -16.11 -0.61 -7.25
CA GLY A 113 -15.83 0.29 -8.39
C GLY A 113 -14.74 1.33 -8.20
N ARG A 114 -14.34 1.64 -6.95
CA ARG A 114 -13.41 2.73 -6.64
C ARG A 114 -12.31 2.29 -5.68
N ARG A 115 -11.65 1.19 -5.99
CA ARG A 115 -10.58 0.60 -5.15
C ARG A 115 -9.46 1.59 -4.85
N TRP A 116 -9.10 2.42 -5.82
CA TRP A 116 -8.10 3.48 -5.64
C TRP A 116 -8.49 4.51 -4.57
N LEU A 117 -9.81 4.82 -4.42
CA LEU A 117 -10.28 5.74 -3.38
C LEU A 117 -10.13 5.14 -1.98
N VAL A 118 -10.42 3.84 -1.85
CA VAL A 118 -10.20 3.10 -0.58
C VAL A 118 -8.72 3.09 -0.24
N ALA A 119 -7.85 2.79 -1.21
CA ALA A 119 -6.41 2.83 -1.03
C ALA A 119 -5.91 4.23 -0.65
N PHE A 120 -6.45 5.28 -1.26
CA PHE A 120 -6.16 6.67 -0.90
C PHE A 120 -6.53 6.97 0.55
N CYS A 121 -7.76 6.64 0.98
CA CYS A 121 -8.19 6.86 2.37
C CYS A 121 -7.30 6.11 3.37
N PHE A 122 -6.91 4.88 3.05
CA PHE A 122 -6.01 4.10 3.90
C PHE A 122 -4.58 4.66 3.89
N GLY A 123 -4.09 5.13 2.74
CA GLY A 123 -2.81 5.81 2.63
C GLY A 123 -2.72 7.04 3.54
N LEU A 124 -3.80 7.83 3.66
CA LEU A 124 -3.85 8.96 4.59
C LEU A 124 -3.63 8.53 6.05
N ILE A 125 -4.10 7.38 6.44
CA ILE A 125 -3.94 6.86 7.81
C ILE A 125 -2.49 6.34 8.00
N HIS A 126 -2.01 5.55 7.04
CA HIS A 126 -0.70 4.90 7.11
C HIS A 126 0.46 5.91 7.12
N GLY A 127 0.32 7.07 6.47
CA GLY A 127 1.35 8.11 6.45
C GLY A 127 1.71 8.68 7.83
N PHE A 128 0.81 8.60 8.82
CA PHE A 128 1.13 8.99 10.20
C PHE A 128 2.02 7.97 10.92
N GLY A 129 2.06 6.71 10.47
CA GLY A 129 2.76 5.62 11.17
C GLY A 129 4.27 5.78 11.23
N PHE A 130 4.88 6.46 10.25
CA PHE A 130 6.33 6.67 10.18
C PHE A 130 6.78 8.10 10.54
N ALA A 131 5.84 8.99 10.78
CA ALA A 131 6.11 10.41 10.97
C ALA A 131 6.98 10.71 12.20
N SER A 132 6.76 10.00 13.31
CA SER A 132 7.56 10.15 14.54
C SER A 132 9.02 9.78 14.31
N VAL A 133 9.28 8.68 13.61
CA VAL A 133 10.64 8.24 13.28
C VAL A 133 11.38 9.28 12.47
N LEU A 134 10.70 9.90 11.49
CA LEU A 134 11.32 10.92 10.66
C LEU A 134 11.53 12.24 11.42
N ALA A 135 10.60 12.60 12.30
CA ALA A 135 10.72 13.79 13.16
C ALA A 135 11.87 13.66 14.18
N ASP A 136 12.06 12.46 14.77
CA ASP A 136 13.12 12.18 15.73
C ASP A 136 14.54 12.28 15.16
N LEU A 137 14.70 12.23 13.83
CA LEU A 137 15.97 12.44 13.15
C LEU A 137 16.45 13.90 13.23
N GLY A 138 15.58 14.86 13.56
CA GLY A 138 15.95 16.26 13.74
C GLY A 138 16.58 16.90 12.51
N LEU A 139 16.15 16.50 11.30
CA LEU A 139 16.76 16.96 10.05
C LEU A 139 16.48 18.44 9.78
N PRO A 140 17.45 19.20 9.23
CA PRO A 140 17.20 20.51 8.66
C PRO A 140 16.14 20.46 7.57
N GLN A 141 15.44 21.59 7.32
CA GLN A 141 14.28 21.60 6.40
C GLN A 141 14.59 21.13 4.97
N ASP A 142 15.75 21.51 4.44
CA ASP A 142 16.22 21.09 3.12
C ASP A 142 16.51 19.58 3.07
N ALA A 143 17.16 19.05 4.11
CA ALA A 143 17.40 17.62 4.27
C ALA A 143 16.10 16.84 4.51
N LEU A 144 15.15 17.42 5.24
CA LEU A 144 13.83 16.82 5.47
C LEU A 144 13.03 16.67 4.17
N LEU A 145 13.03 17.70 3.30
CA LEU A 145 12.36 17.61 2.00
C LEU A 145 12.96 16.49 1.14
N LEU A 146 14.30 16.40 1.09
CA LEU A 146 15.00 15.36 0.36
C LEU A 146 14.68 13.96 0.92
N ALA A 147 14.62 13.84 2.25
CA ALA A 147 14.26 12.62 2.95
C ALA A 147 12.84 12.19 2.62
N LEU A 148 11.86 13.11 2.68
CA LEU A 148 10.46 12.85 2.35
C LEU A 148 10.28 12.36 0.91
N VAL A 149 10.90 13.05 -0.04
CA VAL A 149 10.81 12.66 -1.47
C VAL A 149 11.46 11.30 -1.71
N GLY A 150 12.69 11.10 -1.18
CA GLY A 150 13.40 9.82 -1.30
C GLY A 150 12.62 8.67 -0.68
N PHE A 151 12.15 8.85 0.56
CA PHE A 151 11.39 7.83 1.27
C PHE A 151 10.10 7.44 0.54
N ASN A 152 9.29 8.41 0.12
CA ASN A 152 8.03 8.13 -0.59
C ASN A 152 8.27 7.48 -1.96
N LEU A 153 9.34 7.85 -2.68
CA LEU A 153 9.73 7.15 -3.89
C LEU A 153 10.12 5.70 -3.58
N GLY A 154 10.84 5.47 -2.49
CA GLY A 154 11.19 4.13 -2.00
C GLY A 154 9.95 3.31 -1.65
N VAL A 155 8.96 3.89 -0.99
CA VAL A 155 7.66 3.27 -0.71
C VAL A 155 6.99 2.81 -2.01
N GLU A 156 6.89 3.68 -3.02
CA GLU A 156 6.31 3.32 -4.33
C GLU A 156 7.08 2.17 -5.00
N VAL A 157 8.41 2.26 -5.04
CA VAL A 157 9.27 1.20 -5.59
C VAL A 157 9.08 -0.11 -4.83
N GLY A 158 9.08 -0.08 -3.49
CA GLY A 158 8.86 -1.26 -2.65
C GLY A 158 7.53 -1.96 -2.94
N GLN A 159 6.46 -1.17 -3.07
CA GLN A 159 5.14 -1.68 -3.44
C GLN A 159 5.11 -2.27 -4.85
N LEU A 160 5.70 -1.58 -5.83
CA LEU A 160 5.77 -2.06 -7.22
C LEU A 160 6.57 -3.36 -7.33
N CYS A 161 7.62 -3.55 -6.55
CA CYS A 161 8.35 -4.83 -6.51
C CYS A 161 7.43 -5.99 -6.06
N ILE A 162 6.61 -5.77 -5.02
CA ILE A 162 5.63 -6.77 -4.57
C ILE A 162 4.61 -7.05 -5.67
N VAL A 163 4.08 -6.00 -6.31
CA VAL A 163 3.12 -6.13 -7.41
C VAL A 163 3.70 -6.93 -8.58
N ILE A 164 4.92 -6.61 -9.01
CA ILE A 164 5.60 -7.28 -10.13
C ILE A 164 5.88 -8.75 -9.81
N ALA A 165 6.22 -9.06 -8.56
CA ALA A 165 6.44 -10.45 -8.14
C ALA A 165 5.13 -11.24 -8.04
N PHE A 166 4.08 -10.64 -7.44
CA PHE A 166 2.84 -11.35 -7.12
C PHE A 166 1.84 -11.41 -8.28
N LEU A 167 1.66 -10.30 -9.02
CA LEU A 167 0.59 -10.17 -10.00
C LEU A 167 0.67 -11.19 -11.15
N PRO A 168 1.84 -11.50 -11.74
CA PRO A 168 1.95 -12.55 -12.76
C PRO A 168 1.55 -13.92 -12.21
N LEU A 169 1.97 -14.27 -10.98
CA LEU A 169 1.63 -15.54 -10.34
C LEU A 169 0.12 -15.65 -10.08
N ALA A 170 -0.48 -14.59 -9.54
CA ALA A 170 -1.92 -14.50 -9.34
C ALA A 170 -2.68 -14.60 -10.66
N PHE A 171 -2.19 -13.93 -11.71
CA PHE A 171 -2.81 -13.97 -13.03
C PHE A 171 -2.73 -15.36 -13.66
N LEU A 172 -1.64 -16.09 -13.51
CA LEU A 172 -1.53 -17.49 -13.95
C LEU A 172 -2.46 -18.41 -13.16
N ALA A 173 -2.52 -18.22 -11.84
CA ALA A 173 -3.33 -19.06 -10.94
C ALA A 173 -4.83 -18.75 -10.99
N ARG A 174 -5.28 -17.61 -11.53
CA ARG A 174 -6.66 -17.10 -11.47
C ARG A 174 -7.76 -18.06 -11.95
N GLY A 175 -7.42 -19.00 -12.83
CA GLY A 175 -8.33 -20.01 -13.36
C GLY A 175 -8.41 -21.29 -12.53
N SER A 176 -7.46 -21.52 -11.60
CA SER A 176 -7.41 -22.72 -10.80
C SER A 176 -8.53 -22.77 -9.76
N LEU A 177 -9.03 -23.98 -9.49
CA LEU A 177 -10.03 -24.20 -8.45
C LEU A 177 -9.50 -23.81 -7.06
N LEU A 178 -8.21 -24.03 -6.81
CA LEU A 178 -7.57 -23.70 -5.55
C LEU A 178 -7.53 -22.17 -5.32
N TYR A 179 -7.13 -21.40 -6.31
CA TYR A 179 -7.10 -19.93 -6.24
C TYR A 179 -8.53 -19.38 -6.08
N ARG A 180 -9.44 -19.85 -6.92
CA ARG A 180 -10.86 -19.44 -6.87
C ARG A 180 -11.52 -19.84 -5.55
N ARG A 181 -11.25 -21.03 -5.03
CA ARG A 181 -11.74 -21.47 -3.71
C ARG A 181 -11.04 -20.73 -2.58
N GLY A 182 -9.75 -20.49 -2.62
CA GLY A 182 -9.02 -19.72 -1.62
C GLY A 182 -9.51 -18.28 -1.52
N VAL A 183 -9.64 -17.58 -2.65
CA VAL A 183 -10.19 -16.22 -2.72
C VAL A 183 -11.72 -16.20 -2.57
N MET A 184 -12.44 -17.27 -2.97
CA MET A 184 -13.91 -17.36 -2.98
C MET A 184 -14.53 -18.20 -1.86
N ILE A 185 -13.81 -19.08 -1.15
CA ILE A 185 -14.33 -19.71 0.08
C ILE A 185 -14.51 -18.66 1.15
N GLU A 186 -13.66 -17.67 1.16
CA GLU A 186 -13.87 -16.48 1.96
C GLU A 186 -15.02 -15.62 1.43
N ILE A 187 -15.29 -15.57 0.11
CA ILE A 187 -16.35 -14.77 -0.52
C ILE A 187 -17.68 -15.57 -0.65
N GLY A 188 -17.65 -16.87 -0.77
CA GLY A 188 -18.80 -17.72 -1.14
C GLY A 188 -19.62 -18.32 -0.01
N ARG A 189 -19.18 -18.22 1.25
CA ARG A 189 -20.01 -18.63 2.42
C ARG A 189 -21.13 -17.63 2.78
N ALA A 190 -21.30 -16.57 1.99
CA ALA A 190 -22.31 -15.54 2.24
C ALA A 190 -23.62 -15.74 1.46
N HIS A 191 -23.75 -16.83 0.70
CA HIS A 191 -24.98 -17.16 -0.04
C HIS A 191 -25.32 -18.65 0.09
N VAL A 192 -25.69 -19.07 1.30
CA VAL A 192 -26.65 -20.16 1.57
C VAL A 192 -27.59 -19.69 2.66
#